data_ca486de246f539e4a90806c5ae9f3d8b
#
_entry.id   ca486de246f539e4a90806c5ae9f3d8b
#
_cell.length_a   1.000
_cell.length_b   1.000
_cell.length_c   1.000
_cell.angle_alpha   90.00
_cell.angle_beta   90.00
_cell.angle_gamma   90.00
#
_symmetry.space_group_name_H-M   'P 1'
#
loop_
_entity.id
_entity.type
_entity.pdbx_description
1 polymer ?
#
loop_
_entity_poly.entity_id
_entity_poly.type
_entity_poly.pdbx_seq_one_letter_code
_entity_poly.pdbx_strand_id
1 'polypeptide(L)'
;MKLVEWLRGEGKIQGFLRDLIFVAVVVGAISILSQVTLGVWTPMVAVESGSMYPNMKVGDIIVIQGSSRTDIVSWEEGEDEGYSTFNNPGNVILYRPYGKEKMTLTDQAAHIFLRRPYPPDKATPVIHRAMRWVDEGEPMWEGGPAAPFAGYITKGDNNSEIDQNAGQLVGVVKESYFREQMAKGMIEEVGNGTYLDHEFGYVFIRRGDETYVIFGINYLMPV
;
A
#
# COMPACT_ATOMS: atom_id res chain seq x y z
N MET A 1 -31.18 0.86 33.02
CA MET A 1 -32.59 1.23 32.83
C MET A 1 -32.77 2.73 32.55
N LYS A 2 -32.28 3.65 33.38
CA LYS A 2 -32.52 5.11 33.24
C LYS A 2 -32.07 5.75 31.90
N LEU A 3 -30.97 5.27 31.27
CA LEU A 3 -30.46 5.83 29.99
C LEU A 3 -31.39 5.48 28.80
N VAL A 4 -31.90 4.26 28.75
CA VAL A 4 -32.79 3.78 27.69
C VAL A 4 -34.15 4.50 27.77
N GLU A 5 -34.64 4.72 28.97
CA GLU A 5 -35.87 5.47 29.20
C GLU A 5 -35.72 6.94 28.80
N TRP A 6 -34.56 7.55 29.13
CA TRP A 6 -34.25 8.91 28.72
C TRP A 6 -34.14 9.03 27.19
N LEU A 7 -33.52 8.09 26.51
CA LEU A 7 -33.40 8.06 25.04
C LEU A 7 -34.73 7.89 24.30
N ARG A 8 -35.79 7.38 24.98
CA ARG A 8 -37.15 7.28 24.42
C ARG A 8 -37.94 8.59 24.44
N GLY A 9 -37.40 9.63 25.07
CA GLY A 9 -38.04 10.93 25.07
C GLY A 9 -38.09 11.59 23.66
N GLU A 10 -39.07 12.49 23.47
CA GLU A 10 -39.33 13.18 22.19
C GLU A 10 -38.53 14.49 22.00
N GLY A 11 -37.57 14.77 22.87
CA GLY A 11 -36.74 15.96 22.75
C GLY A 11 -35.75 15.86 21.56
N LYS A 12 -35.42 17.03 20.97
CA LYS A 12 -34.49 17.12 19.83
C LYS A 12 -33.13 16.46 20.10
N ILE A 13 -32.62 16.60 21.34
CA ILE A 13 -31.33 15.99 21.75
C ILE A 13 -31.44 14.48 21.82
N GLN A 14 -32.53 13.94 22.37
CA GLN A 14 -32.76 12.51 22.41
C GLN A 14 -32.92 11.92 21.00
N GLY A 15 -33.62 12.61 20.09
CA GLY A 15 -33.71 12.24 18.68
C GLY A 15 -32.34 12.16 18.02
N PHE A 16 -31.55 13.20 18.13
CA PHE A 16 -30.20 13.24 17.57
C PHE A 16 -29.30 12.12 18.13
N LEU A 17 -29.34 11.89 19.44
CA LEU A 17 -28.54 10.81 20.04
C LEU A 17 -28.99 9.41 19.60
N ARG A 18 -30.30 9.21 19.42
CA ARG A 18 -30.84 7.97 18.85
C ARG A 18 -30.30 7.70 17.45
N ASP A 19 -30.33 8.74 16.61
CA ASP A 19 -29.84 8.64 15.23
C ASP A 19 -28.32 8.37 15.21
N LEU A 20 -27.57 9.02 16.09
CA LEU A 20 -26.14 8.78 16.23
C LEU A 20 -25.82 7.34 16.68
N ILE A 21 -26.56 6.83 17.68
CA ILE A 21 -26.43 5.45 18.15
C ILE A 21 -26.81 4.48 17.03
N PHE A 22 -27.89 4.73 16.30
CA PHE A 22 -28.31 3.91 15.18
C PHE A 22 -27.21 3.81 14.12
N VAL A 23 -26.66 4.95 13.69
CA VAL A 23 -25.54 4.99 12.73
C VAL A 23 -24.33 4.22 13.26
N ALA A 24 -23.95 4.43 14.52
CA ALA A 24 -22.83 3.71 15.14
C ALA A 24 -23.06 2.17 15.18
N VAL A 25 -24.29 1.73 15.48
CA VAL A 25 -24.64 0.31 15.48
C VAL A 25 -24.59 -0.28 14.07
N VAL A 26 -25.13 0.43 13.08
CA VAL A 26 -25.10 -0.03 11.67
C VAL A 26 -23.67 -0.11 11.14
N VAL A 27 -22.86 0.92 11.36
CA VAL A 27 -21.45 0.93 10.95
C VAL A 27 -20.68 -0.17 11.66
N GLY A 28 -20.88 -0.34 12.97
CA GLY A 28 -20.26 -1.41 13.75
C GLY A 28 -20.65 -2.80 13.25
N ALA A 29 -21.92 -3.02 12.93
CA ALA A 29 -22.39 -4.29 12.39
C ALA A 29 -21.77 -4.60 11.02
N ILE A 30 -21.70 -3.60 10.12
CA ILE A 30 -21.04 -3.74 8.83
C ILE A 30 -19.55 -4.07 9.00
N SER A 31 -18.85 -3.37 9.90
CA SER A 31 -17.42 -3.60 10.16
C SER A 31 -17.16 -5.00 10.72
N ILE A 32 -17.98 -5.46 11.67
CA ILE A 32 -17.87 -6.82 12.24
C ILE A 32 -18.15 -7.87 11.16
N LEU A 33 -19.21 -7.70 10.38
CA LEU A 33 -19.53 -8.62 9.29
C LEU A 33 -18.39 -8.67 8.25
N SER A 34 -17.85 -7.52 7.89
CA SER A 34 -16.71 -7.41 6.99
C SER A 34 -15.46 -8.11 7.53
N GLN A 35 -15.16 -7.92 8.82
CA GLN A 35 -14.02 -8.61 9.45
C GLN A 35 -14.20 -10.13 9.45
N VAL A 36 -15.41 -10.62 9.69
CA VAL A 36 -15.71 -12.07 9.72
C VAL A 36 -15.67 -12.68 8.32
N THR A 37 -16.23 -11.99 7.30
CA THR A 37 -16.36 -12.54 5.95
C THR A 37 -15.14 -12.22 5.06
N LEU A 38 -14.69 -10.98 5.07
CA LEU A 38 -13.63 -10.49 4.18
C LEU A 38 -12.26 -10.37 4.86
N GLY A 39 -12.18 -10.49 6.18
CA GLY A 39 -10.92 -10.36 6.91
C GLY A 39 -10.42 -8.92 7.06
N VAL A 40 -11.26 -7.92 6.79
CA VAL A 40 -10.90 -6.49 6.87
C VAL A 40 -11.99 -5.69 7.59
N TRP A 41 -11.59 -4.65 8.34
CA TRP A 41 -12.53 -3.79 9.07
C TRP A 41 -13.21 -2.74 8.18
N THR A 42 -12.51 -2.29 7.13
CA THR A 42 -12.98 -1.31 6.16
C THR A 42 -12.96 -1.94 4.77
N PRO A 43 -14.08 -2.55 4.31
CA PRO A 43 -14.07 -3.38 3.11
C PRO A 43 -14.07 -2.60 1.80
N MET A 44 -14.16 -1.27 1.84
CA MET A 44 -14.29 -0.44 0.65
C MET A 44 -13.21 0.63 0.60
N VAL A 45 -12.66 0.84 -0.60
CA VAL A 45 -11.73 1.92 -0.92
C VAL A 45 -12.18 2.63 -2.19
N ALA A 46 -11.93 3.94 -2.25
CA ALA A 46 -12.17 4.73 -3.46
C ALA A 46 -10.90 4.77 -4.33
N VAL A 47 -11.08 4.68 -5.63
CA VAL A 47 -10.00 4.84 -6.61
C VAL A 47 -9.74 6.33 -6.81
N GLU A 48 -8.53 6.79 -6.49
CA GLU A 48 -8.16 8.20 -6.53
C GLU A 48 -7.33 8.60 -7.76
N SER A 49 -6.78 7.62 -8.50
CA SER A 49 -5.90 7.87 -9.64
C SER A 49 -6.30 7.06 -10.88
N GLY A 50 -5.76 7.44 -12.04
CA GLY A 50 -6.00 6.76 -13.31
C GLY A 50 -5.02 5.62 -13.62
N SER A 51 -4.18 5.19 -12.68
CA SER A 51 -3.16 4.16 -12.92
C SER A 51 -3.73 2.79 -13.31
N MET A 52 -4.99 2.53 -12.97
CA MET A 52 -5.71 1.29 -13.28
C MET A 52 -6.72 1.44 -14.44
N TYR A 53 -6.71 2.58 -15.15
CA TYR A 53 -7.57 2.76 -16.31
C TYR A 53 -7.18 1.79 -17.47
N PRO A 54 -8.12 1.25 -18.24
CA PRO A 54 -9.57 1.50 -18.23
C PRO A 54 -10.35 0.62 -17.22
N ASN A 55 -9.69 -0.30 -16.54
CA ASN A 55 -10.32 -1.35 -15.73
C ASN A 55 -10.91 -0.82 -14.41
N MET A 56 -10.32 0.25 -13.89
CA MET A 56 -10.86 1.02 -12.76
C MET A 56 -10.76 2.51 -13.09
N LYS A 57 -11.77 3.27 -12.69
CA LYS A 57 -11.85 4.71 -12.95
C LYS A 57 -11.80 5.49 -11.64
N VAL A 58 -11.31 6.71 -11.71
CA VAL A 58 -11.35 7.62 -10.56
C VAL A 58 -12.80 7.79 -10.09
N GLY A 59 -13.03 7.58 -8.80
CA GLY A 59 -14.35 7.62 -8.17
C GLY A 59 -15.03 6.25 -8.04
N ASP A 60 -14.50 5.19 -8.65
CA ASP A 60 -15.00 3.84 -8.40
C ASP A 60 -14.78 3.44 -6.94
N ILE A 61 -15.70 2.66 -6.39
CA ILE A 61 -15.60 2.07 -5.06
C ILE A 61 -15.32 0.59 -5.22
N ILE A 62 -14.18 0.15 -4.72
CA ILE A 62 -13.72 -1.23 -4.80
C ILE A 62 -13.93 -1.91 -3.45
N VAL A 63 -14.52 -3.10 -3.49
CA VAL A 63 -14.61 -3.98 -2.30
C VAL A 63 -13.33 -4.81 -2.23
N ILE A 64 -12.68 -4.78 -1.07
CA ILE A 64 -11.42 -5.47 -0.83
C ILE A 64 -11.63 -6.68 0.11
N GLN A 65 -10.81 -7.69 -0.11
CA GLN A 65 -10.71 -8.87 0.75
C GLN A 65 -9.27 -8.95 1.31
N GLY A 66 -9.16 -9.36 2.57
CA GLY A 66 -7.85 -9.51 3.21
C GLY A 66 -7.07 -10.70 2.63
N SER A 67 -5.76 -10.56 2.50
CA SER A 67 -4.86 -11.62 2.01
C SER A 67 -4.89 -12.89 2.86
N SER A 68 -5.31 -12.80 4.12
CA SER A 68 -5.54 -13.98 4.98
C SER A 68 -6.76 -14.83 4.58
N ARG A 69 -7.57 -14.37 3.62
CA ARG A 69 -8.81 -15.05 3.18
C ARG A 69 -8.74 -15.56 1.75
N THR A 70 -7.72 -15.21 1.01
CA THR A 70 -7.52 -15.61 -0.38
C THR A 70 -6.05 -15.58 -0.72
N ASP A 71 -5.62 -16.49 -1.56
CA ASP A 71 -4.30 -16.44 -2.15
C ASP A 71 -4.25 -15.35 -3.21
N ILE A 72 -3.11 -14.71 -3.36
CA ILE A 72 -2.88 -13.72 -4.39
C ILE A 72 -2.33 -14.44 -5.60
N VAL A 73 -3.09 -14.45 -6.69
CA VAL A 73 -2.68 -14.97 -7.99
C VAL A 73 -2.01 -13.83 -8.75
N SER A 74 -0.77 -13.99 -9.15
CA SER A 74 -0.04 -13.01 -9.97
C SER A 74 -0.55 -12.99 -11.42
N TRP A 75 -0.09 -12.02 -12.19
CA TRP A 75 -0.36 -11.96 -13.63
C TRP A 75 0.14 -13.22 -14.34
N GLU A 76 1.38 -13.61 -14.08
CA GLU A 76 1.99 -14.79 -14.70
C GLU A 76 1.19 -16.06 -14.39
N GLU A 77 0.85 -16.30 -13.14
CA GLU A 77 0.00 -17.43 -12.74
C GLU A 77 -1.41 -17.34 -13.35
N GLY A 78 -1.98 -16.14 -13.37
CA GLY A 78 -3.31 -15.91 -13.95
C GLY A 78 -3.38 -16.15 -15.45
N GLU A 79 -2.31 -15.84 -16.20
CA GLU A 79 -2.19 -16.21 -17.63
C GLU A 79 -2.17 -17.73 -17.81
N ASP A 80 -1.39 -18.45 -17.00
CA ASP A 80 -1.25 -19.89 -17.09
C ASP A 80 -2.53 -20.64 -16.70
N GLU A 81 -3.24 -20.14 -15.68
CA GLU A 81 -4.46 -20.77 -15.15
C GLU A 81 -5.76 -20.29 -15.82
N GLY A 82 -5.69 -19.24 -16.62
CA GLY A 82 -6.88 -18.61 -17.22
C GLY A 82 -7.69 -17.80 -16.19
N TYR A 83 -7.07 -17.37 -15.10
CA TYR A 83 -7.71 -16.59 -14.03
C TYR A 83 -7.52 -15.09 -14.27
N SER A 84 -8.61 -14.32 -14.18
CA SER A 84 -8.56 -12.88 -14.40
C SER A 84 -9.46 -12.11 -13.45
N THR A 85 -9.02 -10.90 -13.05
CA THR A 85 -9.80 -9.92 -12.32
C THR A 85 -9.71 -8.57 -13.00
N PHE A 86 -10.82 -7.82 -13.03
CA PHE A 86 -10.87 -6.52 -13.70
C PHE A 86 -10.32 -6.58 -15.14
N ASN A 87 -10.79 -7.56 -15.92
CA ASN A 87 -10.49 -7.82 -17.34
C ASN A 87 -9.05 -8.22 -17.69
N ASN A 88 -8.15 -8.34 -16.73
CA ASN A 88 -6.77 -8.73 -16.94
C ASN A 88 -6.36 -9.90 -16.04
N PRO A 89 -5.34 -10.71 -16.41
CA PRO A 89 -4.86 -11.82 -15.59
C PRO A 89 -4.45 -11.40 -14.19
N GLY A 90 -4.60 -12.31 -13.24
CA GLY A 90 -4.16 -12.15 -11.87
C GLY A 90 -4.99 -11.18 -11.02
N ASN A 91 -4.59 -11.01 -9.78
CA ASN A 91 -5.26 -10.15 -8.79
C ASN A 91 -4.77 -8.71 -8.82
N VAL A 92 -5.69 -7.80 -8.54
CA VAL A 92 -5.37 -6.42 -8.14
C VAL A 92 -5.26 -6.39 -6.61
N ILE A 93 -4.16 -5.83 -6.12
CA ILE A 93 -3.85 -5.76 -4.70
C ILE A 93 -3.84 -4.32 -4.19
N LEU A 94 -4.29 -4.15 -2.94
CA LEU A 94 -4.20 -2.90 -2.19
C LEU A 94 -3.07 -3.05 -1.18
N TYR A 95 -2.02 -2.29 -1.35
CA TYR A 95 -0.85 -2.38 -0.49
C TYR A 95 -0.31 -0.99 -0.14
N ARG A 96 0.60 -0.94 0.81
CA ARG A 96 1.35 0.25 1.18
C ARG A 96 2.82 0.02 0.89
N PRO A 97 3.53 1.02 0.37
CA PRO A 97 4.97 0.89 0.17
C PRO A 97 5.66 0.46 1.46
N TYR A 98 6.64 -0.45 1.34
CA TYR A 98 7.40 -0.95 2.48
C TYR A 98 8.06 0.21 3.24
N GLY A 99 8.11 0.11 4.57
CA GLY A 99 8.68 1.13 5.44
C GLY A 99 7.84 2.40 5.61
N LYS A 100 6.66 2.50 4.97
CA LYS A 100 5.76 3.65 5.12
C LYS A 100 4.62 3.37 6.09
N GLU A 101 4.36 4.32 6.98
CA GLU A 101 3.21 4.27 7.88
C GLU A 101 1.90 4.67 7.19
N LYS A 102 0.80 4.36 7.83
CA LYS A 102 -0.52 4.79 7.36
C LYS A 102 -0.71 6.29 7.59
N MET A 103 -1.21 6.98 6.57
CA MET A 103 -1.70 8.36 6.71
C MET A 103 -2.85 8.40 7.72
N THR A 104 -2.72 9.25 8.74
CA THR A 104 -3.80 9.49 9.70
C THR A 104 -4.81 10.50 9.17
N LEU A 105 -6.01 10.53 9.76
CA LEU A 105 -7.01 11.56 9.42
C LEU A 105 -6.49 12.98 9.68
N THR A 106 -5.63 13.15 10.68
CA THR A 106 -5.01 14.44 10.98
C THR A 106 -4.00 14.85 9.91
N ASP A 107 -3.23 13.91 9.35
CA ASP A 107 -2.30 14.17 8.26
C ASP A 107 -3.06 14.56 6.99
N GLN A 108 -4.13 13.84 6.65
CA GLN A 108 -5.00 14.14 5.52
C GLN A 108 -5.67 15.51 5.67
N ALA A 109 -6.21 15.81 6.84
CA ALA A 109 -6.79 17.12 7.14
C ALA A 109 -5.74 18.25 7.05
N ALA A 110 -4.53 18.02 7.56
CA ALA A 110 -3.44 18.99 7.45
C ALA A 110 -3.02 19.23 5.99
N HIS A 111 -3.00 18.19 5.17
CA HIS A 111 -2.74 18.32 3.73
C HIS A 111 -3.83 19.14 3.03
N ILE A 112 -5.11 18.78 3.24
CA ILE A 112 -6.26 19.41 2.57
C ILE A 112 -6.45 20.87 3.03
N PHE A 113 -6.50 21.11 4.35
CA PHE A 113 -6.86 22.41 4.90
C PHE A 113 -5.69 23.36 5.10
N LEU A 114 -4.50 22.80 5.44
CA LEU A 114 -3.31 23.61 5.73
C LEU A 114 -2.29 23.57 4.60
N ARG A 115 -2.57 22.85 3.50
CA ARG A 115 -1.67 22.66 2.35
C ARG A 115 -0.27 22.20 2.75
N ARG A 116 -0.19 21.41 3.83
CA ARG A 116 1.09 20.81 4.23
C ARG A 116 1.45 19.67 3.30
N PRO A 117 2.73 19.49 2.93
CA PRO A 117 3.16 18.29 2.20
C PRO A 117 2.86 17.03 3.02
N TYR A 118 2.69 15.90 2.34
CA TYR A 118 2.57 14.61 3.02
C TYR A 118 3.85 14.30 3.79
N PRO A 119 3.75 13.73 5.00
CA PRO A 119 4.91 13.27 5.73
C PRO A 119 5.69 12.22 4.89
N PRO A 120 7.02 12.30 4.80
CA PRO A 120 7.81 11.42 3.96
C PRO A 120 7.81 9.95 4.44
N ASP A 121 7.55 9.73 5.71
CA ASP A 121 7.44 8.43 6.38
C ASP A 121 6.07 7.78 6.23
N LYS A 122 5.11 8.45 5.60
CA LYS A 122 3.73 7.97 5.44
C LYS A 122 3.32 7.89 3.98
N ALA A 123 2.45 6.94 3.67
CA ALA A 123 1.88 6.80 2.34
C ALA A 123 0.39 6.43 2.37
N THR A 124 -0.32 6.87 1.34
CA THR A 124 -1.64 6.32 0.99
C THR A 124 -1.46 4.94 0.38
N PRO A 125 -2.40 4.02 0.59
CA PRO A 125 -2.36 2.73 -0.09
C PRO A 125 -2.41 2.89 -1.60
N VAL A 126 -1.74 1.98 -2.30
CA VAL A 126 -1.69 1.88 -3.76
C VAL A 126 -2.55 0.70 -4.20
N ILE A 127 -3.31 0.87 -5.29
CA ILE A 127 -4.12 -0.19 -5.92
C ILE A 127 -3.47 -0.49 -7.26
N HIS A 128 -2.72 -1.60 -7.37
CA HIS A 128 -2.09 -2.06 -8.60
C HIS A 128 -2.18 -3.58 -8.72
N ARG A 129 -1.84 -4.11 -9.88
CA ARG A 129 -1.88 -5.53 -10.18
C ARG A 129 -0.60 -6.22 -9.69
N ALA A 130 -0.76 -7.40 -9.09
CA ALA A 130 0.36 -8.30 -8.79
C ALA A 130 0.86 -8.93 -10.10
N MET A 131 2.08 -8.60 -10.51
CA MET A 131 2.64 -9.08 -11.78
C MET A 131 3.30 -10.44 -11.64
N ARG A 132 4.19 -10.58 -10.66
CA ARG A 132 4.87 -11.83 -10.32
C ARG A 132 5.39 -11.78 -8.89
N TRP A 133 5.66 -12.94 -8.32
CA TRP A 133 6.39 -13.09 -7.08
C TRP A 133 7.89 -13.09 -7.32
N VAL A 134 8.66 -12.54 -6.40
CA VAL A 134 10.12 -12.64 -6.35
C VAL A 134 10.57 -12.95 -4.93
N ASP A 135 11.57 -13.81 -4.80
CA ASP A 135 12.21 -14.10 -3.52
C ASP A 135 13.31 -13.08 -3.21
N GLU A 136 13.66 -12.97 -1.94
CA GLU A 136 14.77 -12.12 -1.50
C GLU A 136 16.06 -12.49 -2.23
N GLY A 137 16.75 -11.50 -2.76
CA GLY A 137 17.97 -11.68 -3.54
C GLY A 137 17.76 -12.01 -5.03
N GLU A 138 16.54 -12.31 -5.47
CA GLU A 138 16.25 -12.51 -6.89
C GLU A 138 16.18 -11.17 -7.64
N PRO A 139 16.59 -11.14 -8.94
CA PRO A 139 16.39 -9.95 -9.76
C PRO A 139 14.91 -9.58 -9.90
N MET A 140 14.54 -8.35 -9.57
CA MET A 140 13.15 -7.89 -9.66
C MET A 140 12.66 -7.78 -11.11
N TRP A 141 13.55 -7.62 -12.08
CA TRP A 141 13.32 -7.71 -13.53
C TRP A 141 14.63 -8.08 -14.24
N GLU A 142 14.58 -8.40 -15.51
CA GLU A 142 15.76 -8.78 -16.29
C GLU A 142 16.83 -7.68 -16.27
N GLY A 143 17.99 -7.98 -15.73
CA GLY A 143 19.09 -7.02 -15.52
C GLY A 143 18.83 -5.99 -14.42
N GLY A 144 17.76 -6.14 -13.64
CA GLY A 144 17.41 -5.29 -12.52
C GLY A 144 18.17 -5.64 -11.23
N PRO A 145 17.96 -4.85 -10.16
CA PRO A 145 18.55 -5.11 -8.86
C PRO A 145 17.89 -6.31 -8.18
N ALA A 146 18.59 -6.87 -7.19
CA ALA A 146 18.07 -7.90 -6.33
C ALA A 146 16.90 -7.37 -5.47
N ALA A 147 15.88 -8.20 -5.25
CA ALA A 147 14.79 -7.88 -4.35
C ALA A 147 15.32 -7.80 -2.90
N PRO A 148 15.05 -6.72 -2.17
CA PRO A 148 15.53 -6.54 -0.80
C PRO A 148 14.80 -7.44 0.21
N PHE A 149 13.67 -7.99 -0.15
CA PHE A 149 12.85 -8.97 0.57
C PHE A 149 11.90 -9.64 -0.42
N ALA A 150 11.34 -10.78 -0.05
CA ALA A 150 10.37 -11.48 -0.88
C ALA A 150 9.05 -10.69 -0.99
N GLY A 151 8.45 -10.66 -2.20
CA GLY A 151 7.20 -9.93 -2.41
C GLY A 151 6.75 -9.88 -3.86
N TYR A 152 5.63 -9.21 -4.08
CA TYR A 152 5.06 -9.04 -5.42
C TYR A 152 5.62 -7.82 -6.13
N ILE A 153 6.09 -8.03 -7.35
CA ILE A 153 6.27 -6.96 -8.34
C ILE A 153 4.88 -6.48 -8.74
N THR A 154 4.67 -5.17 -8.77
CA THR A 154 3.36 -4.57 -9.02
C THR A 154 3.39 -3.60 -10.19
N LYS A 155 2.23 -3.41 -10.82
CA LYS A 155 2.08 -2.48 -11.94
C LYS A 155 0.64 -1.98 -12.01
N GLY A 156 0.44 -0.69 -12.28
CA GLY A 156 -0.85 -0.15 -12.69
C GLY A 156 -1.21 -0.58 -14.11
N ASP A 157 -2.44 -0.96 -14.36
CA ASP A 157 -2.89 -1.43 -15.69
C ASP A 157 -2.66 -0.39 -16.80
N ASN A 158 -2.63 0.89 -16.44
CA ASN A 158 -2.36 2.02 -17.35
C ASN A 158 -0.91 2.49 -17.35
N ASN A 159 -0.06 1.91 -16.53
CA ASN A 159 1.34 2.31 -16.44
C ASN A 159 2.19 1.57 -17.48
N SER A 160 3.20 2.25 -18.06
CA SER A 160 4.18 1.61 -18.97
C SER A 160 5.15 0.72 -18.20
N GLU A 161 5.53 1.10 -16.98
CA GLU A 161 6.55 0.47 -16.17
C GLU A 161 5.96 -0.18 -14.92
N ILE A 162 6.66 -1.18 -14.38
CA ILE A 162 6.40 -1.73 -13.06
C ILE A 162 6.72 -0.68 -11.99
N ASP A 163 6.09 -0.77 -10.82
CA ASP A 163 6.24 0.24 -9.77
C ASP A 163 7.67 0.28 -9.23
N GLN A 164 8.34 -0.86 -9.17
CA GLN A 164 9.71 -1.01 -8.70
C GLN A 164 10.75 -0.39 -9.65
N ASN A 165 10.41 -0.28 -10.95
CA ASN A 165 11.27 0.33 -11.99
C ASN A 165 10.86 1.77 -12.34
N ALA A 166 9.69 2.23 -11.93
CA ALA A 166 9.21 3.60 -12.15
C ALA A 166 10.09 4.64 -11.45
N GLY A 167 10.85 4.22 -10.45
CA GLY A 167 11.91 5.00 -9.85
C GLY A 167 13.23 4.80 -10.60
N GLN A 168 13.51 5.64 -11.56
CA GLN A 168 14.87 5.74 -12.07
C GLN A 168 15.83 6.04 -10.91
N LEU A 169 17.14 5.74 -11.11
CA LEU A 169 18.20 6.17 -10.21
C LEU A 169 18.05 7.68 -9.98
N VAL A 170 17.57 8.12 -8.83
CA VAL A 170 17.06 9.48 -8.65
C VAL A 170 18.06 10.39 -7.98
N GLY A 171 19.18 9.87 -7.52
CA GLY A 171 20.20 10.72 -6.96
C GLY A 171 21.40 9.95 -6.43
N VAL A 172 22.53 10.59 -6.46
CA VAL A 172 23.75 10.11 -5.82
C VAL A 172 23.66 10.44 -4.33
N VAL A 173 23.77 9.41 -3.50
CA VAL A 173 23.81 9.56 -2.05
C VAL A 173 25.23 9.90 -1.61
N LYS A 174 25.37 10.85 -0.70
CA LYS A 174 26.68 11.17 -0.15
C LYS A 174 27.27 9.93 0.55
N GLU A 175 28.46 9.53 0.16
CA GLU A 175 29.15 8.36 0.72
C GLU A 175 29.28 8.44 2.25
N SER A 176 29.49 9.65 2.80
CA SER A 176 29.53 9.86 4.26
C SER A 176 28.23 9.50 4.95
N TYR A 177 27.08 9.86 4.36
CA TYR A 177 25.76 9.51 4.88
C TYR A 177 25.54 8.00 4.80
N PHE A 178 25.80 7.39 3.64
CA PHE A 178 25.63 5.95 3.45
C PHE A 178 26.45 5.15 4.47
N ARG A 179 27.74 5.48 4.65
CA ARG A 179 28.62 4.81 5.63
C ARG A 179 28.16 5.02 7.07
N GLU A 180 27.66 6.21 7.39
CA GLU A 180 27.13 6.50 8.72
C GLU A 180 25.91 5.64 9.04
N GLN A 181 24.96 5.53 8.10
CA GLN A 181 23.76 4.70 8.29
C GLN A 181 24.08 3.20 8.32
N MET A 182 25.02 2.73 7.49
CA MET A 182 25.55 1.37 7.58
C MET A 182 26.16 1.07 8.96
N ALA A 183 26.98 1.99 9.48
CA ALA A 183 27.60 1.83 10.80
C ALA A 183 26.59 1.82 11.95
N LYS A 184 25.44 2.49 11.78
CA LYS A 184 24.31 2.47 12.72
C LYS A 184 23.42 1.23 12.58
N GLY A 185 23.64 0.38 11.59
CA GLY A 185 22.77 -0.76 11.25
C GLY A 185 21.40 -0.35 10.69
N MET A 186 21.26 0.89 10.20
CA MET A 186 20.03 1.38 9.57
C MET A 186 19.93 0.99 8.11
N ILE A 187 21.05 0.67 7.47
CA ILE A 187 21.14 0.18 6.10
C ILE A 187 21.80 -1.21 6.12
N GLU A 188 21.18 -2.17 5.49
CA GLU A 188 21.63 -3.56 5.39
C GLU A 188 21.85 -3.94 3.94
N GLU A 189 22.92 -4.68 3.64
CA GLU A 189 23.12 -5.24 2.32
C GLU A 189 22.25 -6.49 2.13
N VAL A 190 21.39 -6.46 1.12
CA VAL A 190 20.49 -7.56 0.77
C VAL A 190 20.97 -8.37 -0.45
N GLY A 191 22.09 -7.99 -1.02
CA GLY A 191 22.80 -8.72 -2.09
C GLY A 191 23.09 -7.89 -3.34
N ASN A 192 24.09 -8.33 -4.11
CA ASN A 192 24.46 -7.71 -5.40
C ASN A 192 24.63 -6.18 -5.39
N GLY A 193 25.16 -5.61 -4.31
CA GLY A 193 25.31 -4.16 -4.18
C GLY A 193 23.99 -3.43 -3.97
N THR A 194 22.95 -4.14 -3.57
CA THR A 194 21.65 -3.59 -3.17
C THR A 194 21.58 -3.52 -1.66
N TYR A 195 21.08 -2.42 -1.13
CA TYR A 195 21.00 -2.13 0.31
C TYR A 195 19.61 -1.62 0.66
N LEU A 196 19.06 -2.09 1.77
CA LEU A 196 17.76 -1.66 2.31
C LEU A 196 17.95 -0.73 3.49
N ASP A 197 17.27 0.42 3.44
CA ASP A 197 17.16 1.36 4.57
C ASP A 197 15.94 0.99 5.43
N HIS A 198 16.18 0.58 6.66
CA HIS A 198 15.14 0.18 7.61
C HIS A 198 14.37 1.37 8.21
N GLU A 199 14.92 2.59 8.13
CA GLU A 199 14.26 3.77 8.68
C GLU A 199 13.18 4.31 7.72
N PHE A 200 13.51 4.43 6.43
CA PHE A 200 12.61 5.05 5.44
C PHE A 200 12.11 4.08 4.37
N GLY A 201 12.61 2.83 4.35
CA GLY A 201 12.27 1.83 3.34
C GLY A 201 12.83 2.19 1.95
N TYR A 202 13.90 2.96 1.88
CA TYR A 202 14.59 3.21 0.62
C TYR A 202 15.47 2.03 0.24
N VAL A 203 15.66 1.86 -1.06
CA VAL A 203 16.64 0.91 -1.57
C VAL A 203 17.76 1.69 -2.24
N PHE A 204 18.97 1.38 -1.85
CA PHE A 204 20.18 1.94 -2.45
C PHE A 204 20.83 0.91 -3.35
N ILE A 205 21.34 1.33 -4.49
CA ILE A 205 22.20 0.52 -5.37
C ILE A 205 23.56 1.15 -5.43
N ARG A 206 24.59 0.32 -5.22
CA ARG A 206 25.98 0.73 -5.36
C ARG A 206 26.51 0.31 -6.72
N ARG A 207 27.05 1.27 -7.48
CA ARG A 207 27.73 1.07 -8.76
C ARG A 207 29.11 1.70 -8.70
N GLY A 208 30.13 0.85 -8.54
CA GLY A 208 31.50 1.33 -8.28
C GLY A 208 31.58 2.06 -6.95
N ASP A 209 32.05 3.30 -6.97
CA ASP A 209 32.19 4.13 -5.76
C ASP A 209 30.96 5.03 -5.48
N GLU A 210 29.94 4.96 -6.33
CA GLU A 210 28.72 5.76 -6.20
C GLU A 210 27.56 4.94 -5.67
N THR A 211 26.78 5.54 -4.77
CA THR A 211 25.56 4.99 -4.20
C THR A 211 24.35 5.79 -4.67
N TYR A 212 23.37 5.11 -5.21
CA TYR A 212 22.14 5.70 -5.75
C TYR A 212 20.93 5.25 -4.96
N VAL A 213 19.99 6.16 -4.71
CA VAL A 213 18.66 5.83 -4.20
C VAL A 213 17.77 5.45 -5.38
N ILE A 214 17.07 4.33 -5.26
CA ILE A 214 16.04 3.92 -6.21
C ILE A 214 14.68 4.16 -5.58
N PHE A 215 13.92 5.05 -6.16
CA PHE A 215 12.52 5.23 -5.81
C PHE A 215 11.66 4.14 -6.46
N GLY A 216 10.55 3.80 -5.83
CA GLY A 216 9.60 2.81 -6.35
C GLY A 216 9.89 1.38 -5.91
N ILE A 217 11.14 0.99 -5.65
CA ILE A 217 11.49 -0.36 -5.17
C ILE A 217 10.83 -0.65 -3.82
N ASN A 218 10.69 0.35 -2.96
CA ASN A 218 9.97 0.24 -1.71
C ASN A 218 8.45 -0.01 -1.87
N TYR A 219 7.95 -0.07 -3.10
CA TYR A 219 6.60 -0.54 -3.42
C TYR A 219 6.48 -2.06 -3.54
N LEU A 220 7.60 -2.80 -3.46
CA LEU A 220 7.53 -4.25 -3.39
C LEU A 220 6.69 -4.65 -2.17
N MET A 221 5.67 -5.47 -2.39
CA MET A 221 4.78 -5.92 -1.33
C MET A 221 5.37 -7.15 -0.64
N PRO A 222 5.77 -7.06 0.64
CA PRO A 222 6.15 -8.23 1.41
C PRO A 222 4.95 -9.13 1.69
N VAL A 223 5.20 -10.36 2.07
CA VAL A 223 4.16 -11.33 2.50
C VAL A 223 3.66 -10.99 3.89
#